data_fb9157e739f1cb7c63b97f705ba1174b
#
_entry.id   fb9157e739f1cb7c63b97f705ba1174b
#
_cell.length_a   1.000
_cell.length_b   1.000
_cell.length_c   1.000
_cell.angle_alpha   90.00
_cell.angle_beta   90.00
_cell.angle_gamma   90.00
#
_symmetry.space_group_name_H-M   'P 1'
#
loop_
_entity.id
_entity.type
_entity.pdbx_description
1 polymer ?
#
loop_
_entity_poly.entity_id
_entity_poly.type
_entity_poly.pdbx_seq_one_letter_code
_entity_poly.pdbx_strand_id
1 'polypeptide(L)'
;MGQVARGASVYLDANILIRMTEGTQEDRNAIRATLAAYVALGAVFITSELTLTEVLVHPIRFKRQDHIELYNRLLSEFIEPHPVSREVLMTATRLRADFPSLRTPDAIHTATALVAKAPIFITGDRWIKTIQDALVVEYA
;
A
#
# COMPACT_ATOMS: atom_id res chain seq x y z
N MET A 1 -16.89 -2.02 -3.20
CA MET A 1 -15.78 -2.92 -3.50
C MET A 1 -15.80 -3.24 -4.99
N GLY A 2 -14.67 -3.13 -5.67
CA GLY A 2 -14.56 -3.46 -7.08
C GLY A 2 -14.67 -4.96 -7.34
N GLN A 3 -14.85 -5.34 -8.61
CA GLN A 3 -14.81 -6.74 -9.00
C GLN A 3 -13.38 -7.25 -8.96
N VAL A 4 -13.10 -8.17 -8.06
CA VAL A 4 -11.79 -8.76 -7.85
C VAL A 4 -11.88 -10.26 -8.08
N ALA A 5 -11.05 -10.79 -8.97
CA ALA A 5 -10.92 -12.22 -9.16
C ALA A 5 -10.35 -12.87 -7.89
N ARG A 6 -10.78 -14.10 -7.62
CA ARG A 6 -10.27 -14.85 -6.48
C ARG A 6 -8.75 -15.02 -6.61
N GLY A 7 -8.01 -14.71 -5.53
CA GLY A 7 -6.56 -14.75 -5.51
C GLY A 7 -5.87 -13.53 -6.13
N ALA A 8 -6.62 -12.52 -6.56
CA ALA A 8 -6.06 -11.31 -7.11
C ALA A 8 -5.28 -10.52 -6.05
N SER A 9 -4.26 -9.79 -6.50
CA SER A 9 -3.46 -8.93 -5.63
C SER A 9 -4.20 -7.63 -5.32
N VAL A 10 -4.16 -7.23 -4.05
CA VAL A 10 -4.68 -5.96 -3.56
C VAL A 10 -3.51 -5.19 -2.98
N TYR A 11 -3.21 -4.04 -3.55
CA TYR A 11 -2.09 -3.21 -3.10
C TYR A 11 -2.51 -2.33 -1.92
N LEU A 12 -1.69 -2.35 -0.87
CA LEU A 12 -1.88 -1.50 0.30
C LEU A 12 -0.80 -0.41 0.33
N ASP A 13 -1.23 0.85 0.33
CA ASP A 13 -0.34 1.98 0.53
C ASP A 13 0.20 1.99 1.98
N ALA A 14 1.38 2.54 2.19
CA ALA A 14 2.03 2.55 3.51
C ALA A 14 1.15 3.16 4.59
N ASN A 15 0.37 4.19 4.29
CA ASN A 15 -0.51 4.83 5.27
C ASN A 15 -1.57 3.86 5.84
N ILE A 16 -1.99 2.86 5.06
CA ILE A 16 -2.91 1.84 5.55
C ILE A 16 -2.28 1.02 6.65
N LEU A 17 -1.02 0.60 6.45
CA LEU A 17 -0.27 -0.15 7.48
C LEU A 17 -0.06 0.69 8.74
N ILE A 18 0.28 1.96 8.57
CA ILE A 18 0.51 2.87 9.70
C ILE A 18 -0.79 3.04 10.51
N ARG A 19 -1.90 3.26 9.85
CA ARG A 19 -3.20 3.41 10.52
C ARG A 19 -3.67 2.11 11.18
N MET A 20 -3.35 0.95 10.61
CA MET A 20 -3.63 -0.35 11.22
C MET A 20 -2.85 -0.57 12.52
N THR A 21 -1.62 -0.09 12.57
CA THR A 21 -0.70 -0.34 13.69
C THR A 21 -0.75 0.78 14.73
N GLU A 22 -0.76 2.04 14.29
CA GLU A 22 -0.58 3.22 15.14
C GLU A 22 -1.80 4.14 15.16
N GLY A 23 -2.82 3.83 14.39
CA GLY A 23 -4.03 4.65 14.32
C GLY A 23 -4.96 4.49 15.52
N THR A 24 -6.05 5.23 15.49
CA THR A 24 -7.12 5.12 16.50
C THR A 24 -7.83 3.78 16.37
N GLN A 25 -8.62 3.41 17.37
CA GLN A 25 -9.45 2.21 17.30
C GLN A 25 -10.46 2.31 16.15
N GLU A 26 -10.98 3.51 15.89
CA GLU A 26 -11.87 3.77 14.76
C GLU A 26 -11.18 3.51 13.43
N ASP A 27 -9.95 4.01 13.25
CA ASP A 27 -9.13 3.73 12.06
C ASP A 27 -8.95 2.23 11.84
N ARG A 28 -8.56 1.52 12.89
CA ARG A 28 -8.32 0.08 12.82
C ARG A 28 -9.58 -0.68 12.45
N ASN A 29 -10.71 -0.32 13.04
CA ASN A 29 -11.98 -0.96 12.75
C ASN A 29 -12.40 -0.73 11.30
N ALA A 30 -12.27 0.49 10.80
CA ALA A 30 -12.62 0.83 9.42
C ALA A 30 -11.74 0.06 8.42
N ILE A 31 -10.44 0.01 8.65
CA ILE A 31 -9.50 -0.69 7.77
C ILE A 31 -9.75 -2.21 7.82
N ARG A 32 -9.95 -2.78 9.00
CA ARG A 32 -10.26 -4.21 9.14
C ARG A 32 -11.53 -4.58 8.38
N ALA A 33 -12.56 -3.75 8.45
CA ALA A 33 -13.80 -4.00 7.72
C ALA A 33 -13.55 -4.00 6.21
N THR A 34 -12.78 -3.05 5.70
CA THR A 34 -12.41 -2.97 4.29
C THR A 34 -11.63 -4.21 3.86
N LEU A 35 -10.58 -4.58 4.61
CA LEU A 35 -9.73 -5.71 4.27
C LEU A 35 -10.45 -7.06 4.40
N ALA A 36 -11.35 -7.20 5.37
CA ALA A 36 -12.08 -8.44 5.59
C ALA A 36 -12.87 -8.88 4.35
N ALA A 37 -13.43 -7.93 3.61
CA ALA A 37 -14.14 -8.23 2.37
C ALA A 37 -13.22 -8.86 1.32
N TYR A 38 -11.98 -8.36 1.22
CA TYR A 38 -10.99 -8.92 0.29
C TYR A 38 -10.44 -10.26 0.78
N VAL A 39 -10.23 -10.42 2.08
CA VAL A 39 -9.82 -11.71 2.68
C VAL A 39 -10.85 -12.79 2.32
N ALA A 40 -12.12 -12.48 2.43
CA ALA A 40 -13.21 -13.41 2.08
C ALA A 40 -13.16 -13.83 0.62
N LEU A 41 -12.62 -13.00 -0.27
CA LEU A 41 -12.45 -13.30 -1.68
C LEU A 41 -11.12 -14.01 -1.99
N GLY A 42 -10.31 -14.29 -0.97
CA GLY A 42 -9.00 -14.92 -1.14
C GLY A 42 -7.95 -14.00 -1.77
N ALA A 43 -8.08 -12.69 -1.59
CA ALA A 43 -7.11 -11.73 -2.11
C ALA A 43 -5.74 -11.89 -1.45
N VAL A 44 -4.70 -11.59 -2.21
CA VAL A 44 -3.32 -11.51 -1.73
C VAL A 44 -2.98 -10.05 -1.54
N PHE A 45 -2.59 -9.65 -0.33
CA PHE A 45 -2.18 -8.28 -0.07
C PHE A 45 -0.71 -8.08 -0.41
N ILE A 46 -0.43 -7.02 -1.15
CA ILE A 46 0.93 -6.64 -1.55
C ILE A 46 1.19 -5.18 -1.21
N THR A 47 2.46 -4.84 -1.12
CA THR A 47 2.92 -3.46 -0.95
C THR A 47 4.30 -3.33 -1.63
N SER A 48 4.95 -2.19 -1.51
CA SER A 48 6.33 -1.99 -1.97
C SER A 48 7.33 -2.25 -0.84
N GLU A 49 8.53 -2.70 -1.17
CA GLU A 49 9.64 -2.71 -0.21
C GLU A 49 9.95 -1.31 0.32
N LEU A 50 9.60 -0.25 -0.41
CA LEU A 50 9.68 1.12 0.07
C LEU A 50 8.90 1.31 1.38
N THR A 51 7.80 0.59 1.54
CA THR A 51 6.97 0.63 2.75
C THR A 51 7.78 0.30 4.00
N LEU A 52 8.77 -0.60 3.91
CA LEU A 52 9.65 -0.94 5.05
C LEU A 52 10.29 0.32 5.64
N THR A 53 10.88 1.16 4.80
CA THR A 53 11.50 2.41 5.25
C THR A 53 10.46 3.37 5.82
N GLU A 54 9.32 3.50 5.16
CA GLU A 54 8.28 4.45 5.56
C GLU A 54 7.64 4.12 6.89
N VAL A 55 7.42 2.84 7.19
CA VAL A 55 6.76 2.43 8.43
C VAL A 55 7.71 2.20 9.59
N LEU A 56 8.98 1.87 9.34
CA LEU A 56 9.94 1.49 10.39
C LEU A 56 10.77 2.66 10.93
N VAL A 57 10.92 3.73 10.16
CA VAL A 57 11.76 4.87 10.57
C VAL A 57 11.32 5.45 11.91
N HIS A 58 10.03 5.69 12.10
CA HIS A 58 9.49 6.28 13.33
C HIS A 58 9.63 5.35 14.54
N PRO A 59 9.15 4.10 14.49
CA PRO A 59 9.29 3.22 15.64
C PRO A 59 10.74 2.88 15.99
N ILE A 60 11.64 2.81 15.01
CA ILE A 60 13.06 2.63 15.30
C ILE A 60 13.64 3.86 16.02
N ARG A 61 13.34 5.06 15.52
CA ARG A 61 13.80 6.32 16.13
C ARG A 61 13.35 6.45 17.57
N PHE A 62 12.10 6.10 17.87
CA PHE A 62 11.50 6.23 19.20
C PHE A 62 11.53 4.95 20.02
N LYS A 63 12.28 3.93 19.57
CA LYS A 63 12.47 2.66 20.29
C LYS A 63 11.18 1.96 20.65
N ARG A 64 10.20 2.00 19.74
CA ARG A 64 8.92 1.31 19.92
C ARG A 64 9.03 -0.12 19.40
N GLN A 65 9.61 -0.98 20.23
CA GLN A 65 9.84 -2.38 19.87
C GLN A 65 8.55 -3.12 19.54
N ASP A 66 7.46 -2.79 20.21
CA ASP A 66 6.14 -3.34 19.95
C ASP A 66 5.66 -3.08 18.51
N HIS A 67 5.83 -1.85 18.04
CA HIS A 67 5.47 -1.49 16.65
C HIS A 67 6.43 -2.11 15.63
N ILE A 68 7.72 -2.15 15.93
CA ILE A 68 8.71 -2.77 15.04
C ILE A 68 8.36 -4.24 14.79
N GLU A 69 8.08 -4.99 15.85
CA GLU A 69 7.70 -6.40 15.74
C GLU A 69 6.41 -6.59 14.96
N LEU A 70 5.43 -5.74 15.19
CA LEU A 70 4.15 -5.83 14.50
C LEU A 70 4.29 -5.54 13.01
N TYR A 71 5.05 -4.51 12.61
CA TYR A 71 5.30 -4.25 11.19
C TYR A 71 6.07 -5.39 10.52
N ASN A 72 7.11 -5.91 11.17
CA ASN A 72 7.87 -7.04 10.64
C ASN A 72 6.97 -8.27 10.43
N ARG A 73 6.06 -8.50 11.34
CA ARG A 73 5.11 -9.61 11.25
C ARG A 73 4.11 -9.42 10.12
N LEU A 74 3.56 -8.21 9.98
CA LEU A 74 2.65 -7.89 8.88
C LEU A 74 3.31 -8.12 7.52
N LEU A 75 4.56 -7.65 7.38
CA LEU A 75 5.28 -7.68 6.11
C LEU A 75 5.94 -9.04 5.80
N SER A 76 5.98 -9.97 6.76
CA SER A 76 6.49 -11.32 6.54
C SER A 76 5.38 -12.37 6.42
N GLU A 77 4.26 -12.18 7.11
CA GLU A 77 3.21 -13.19 7.22
C GLU A 77 1.94 -12.86 6.43
N PHE A 78 1.59 -11.58 6.28
CA PHE A 78 0.28 -11.17 5.76
C PHE A 78 0.33 -10.32 4.50
N ILE A 79 1.35 -9.52 4.33
CA ILE A 79 1.48 -8.57 3.22
C ILE A 79 2.81 -8.82 2.54
N GLU A 80 2.78 -9.10 1.24
CA GLU A 80 3.98 -9.39 0.47
C GLU A 80 4.60 -8.11 -0.08
N PRO A 81 5.82 -7.72 0.35
CA PRO A 81 6.53 -6.58 -0.23
C PRO A 81 7.10 -6.95 -1.62
N HIS A 82 6.81 -6.11 -2.61
CA HIS A 82 7.38 -6.25 -3.94
C HIS A 82 8.60 -5.33 -4.10
N PRO A 83 9.62 -5.76 -4.83
CA PRO A 83 10.86 -5.00 -4.95
C PRO A 83 10.68 -3.68 -5.70
N VAL A 84 11.49 -2.69 -5.33
CA VAL A 84 11.63 -1.44 -6.09
C VAL A 84 12.63 -1.71 -7.21
N SER A 85 12.15 -2.36 -8.26
CA SER A 85 12.95 -2.76 -9.40
C SER A 85 13.21 -1.60 -10.36
N ARG A 86 14.11 -1.81 -11.31
CA ARG A 86 14.33 -0.84 -12.40
C ARG A 86 13.03 -0.60 -13.18
N GLU A 87 12.25 -1.64 -13.45
CA GLU A 87 10.95 -1.51 -14.12
C GLU A 87 9.99 -0.62 -13.33
N VAL A 88 9.93 -0.80 -12.01
CA VAL A 88 9.12 0.05 -11.12
C VAL A 88 9.59 1.50 -11.19
N LEU A 89 10.90 1.73 -11.11
CA LEU A 89 11.46 3.08 -11.17
C LEU A 89 11.19 3.77 -12.51
N MET A 90 11.31 3.05 -13.62
CA MET A 90 11.01 3.60 -14.93
C MET A 90 9.53 3.94 -15.08
N THR A 91 8.65 3.09 -14.57
CA THR A 91 7.20 3.35 -14.55
C THR A 91 6.89 4.57 -13.68
N ALA A 92 7.51 4.67 -12.51
CA ALA A 92 7.36 5.83 -11.62
C ALA A 92 7.84 7.13 -12.30
N THR A 93 8.91 7.05 -13.07
CA THR A 93 9.45 8.18 -13.81
C THR A 93 8.44 8.70 -14.85
N ARG A 94 7.80 7.79 -15.59
CA ARG A 94 6.77 8.17 -16.56
C ARG A 94 5.55 8.80 -15.88
N LEU A 95 5.13 8.24 -14.73
CA LEU A 95 4.03 8.80 -13.94
C LEU A 95 4.33 10.22 -13.49
N ARG A 96 5.55 10.47 -13.01
CA ARG A 96 5.96 11.82 -12.58
C ARG A 96 6.07 12.79 -13.74
N ALA A 97 6.47 12.32 -14.93
CA ALA A 97 6.50 13.14 -16.11
C ALA A 97 5.09 13.57 -16.54
N ASP A 98 4.11 12.66 -16.44
CA ASP A 98 2.72 12.92 -16.78
C ASP A 98 1.98 13.71 -15.69
N PHE A 99 2.35 13.52 -14.43
CA PHE A 99 1.74 14.17 -13.26
C PHE A 99 2.81 14.87 -12.43
N PRO A 100 3.23 16.10 -12.82
CA PRO A 100 4.39 16.77 -12.21
C PRO A 100 4.28 17.03 -10.70
N SER A 101 3.08 17.09 -10.15
CA SER A 101 2.87 17.27 -8.71
C SER A 101 3.02 15.99 -7.90
N LEU A 102 3.12 14.84 -8.56
CA LEU A 102 3.25 13.55 -7.90
C LEU A 102 4.64 13.40 -7.30
N ARG A 103 4.70 13.14 -5.99
CA ARG A 103 5.97 12.94 -5.29
C ARG A 103 6.56 11.57 -5.62
N THR A 104 7.89 11.46 -5.50
CA THR A 104 8.61 10.21 -5.81
C THR A 104 8.09 8.99 -5.03
N PRO A 105 7.89 9.05 -3.70
CA PRO A 105 7.36 7.89 -2.97
C PRO A 105 5.99 7.45 -3.49
N ASP A 106 5.11 8.40 -3.75
CA ASP A 106 3.75 8.11 -4.24
C ASP A 106 3.79 7.48 -5.63
N ALA A 107 4.69 7.97 -6.49
CA ALA A 107 4.91 7.41 -7.81
C ALA A 107 5.44 5.97 -7.74
N ILE A 108 6.33 5.67 -6.79
CA ILE A 108 6.87 4.32 -6.60
C ILE A 108 5.78 3.36 -6.14
N HIS A 109 4.92 3.76 -5.20
CA HIS A 109 3.80 2.92 -4.78
C HIS A 109 2.85 2.62 -5.94
N THR A 110 2.47 3.64 -6.68
CA THR A 110 1.59 3.48 -7.85
C THR A 110 2.23 2.58 -8.90
N ALA A 111 3.50 2.82 -9.22
CA ALA A 111 4.24 2.04 -10.19
C ALA A 111 4.36 0.57 -9.76
N THR A 112 4.60 0.32 -8.48
CA THR A 112 4.67 -1.05 -7.94
C THR A 112 3.35 -1.78 -8.16
N ALA A 113 2.24 -1.14 -7.87
CA ALA A 113 0.91 -1.71 -8.10
C ALA A 113 0.66 -2.00 -9.58
N LEU A 114 1.04 -1.08 -10.47
CA LEU A 114 0.87 -1.24 -11.92
C LEU A 114 1.73 -2.39 -12.46
N VAL A 115 3.00 -2.46 -12.08
CA VAL A 115 3.91 -3.52 -12.50
C VAL A 115 3.45 -4.89 -12.00
N ALA A 116 2.96 -4.95 -10.76
CA ALA A 116 2.40 -6.17 -10.18
C ALA A 116 1.02 -6.51 -10.74
N LYS A 117 0.43 -5.62 -11.55
CA LYS A 117 -0.92 -5.80 -12.11
C LYS A 117 -1.99 -5.98 -11.03
N ALA A 118 -1.84 -5.28 -9.92
CA ALA A 118 -2.84 -5.29 -8.86
C ALA A 118 -4.09 -4.54 -9.33
N PRO A 119 -5.26 -5.17 -9.35
CA PRO A 119 -6.49 -4.52 -9.82
C PRO A 119 -7.01 -3.45 -8.86
N ILE A 120 -6.64 -3.53 -7.57
CA ILE A 120 -7.12 -2.62 -6.53
C ILE A 120 -5.93 -2.01 -5.80
N PHE A 121 -6.01 -0.70 -5.54
CA PHE A 121 -5.06 0.06 -4.75
C PHE A 121 -5.80 0.73 -3.59
N ILE A 122 -5.50 0.32 -2.37
CA ILE A 122 -6.14 0.86 -1.16
C ILE A 122 -5.24 1.91 -0.51
N THR A 123 -5.76 3.11 -0.33
CA THR A 123 -5.04 4.23 0.26
C THR A 123 -5.96 5.14 1.06
N GLY A 124 -5.39 5.89 2.00
CA GLY A 124 -6.06 7.00 2.68
C GLY A 124 -5.77 8.35 2.03
N ASP A 125 -4.83 8.40 1.09
CA ASP A 125 -4.37 9.64 0.48
C ASP A 125 -5.17 10.03 -0.76
N ARG A 126 -5.63 11.28 -0.79
CA ARG A 126 -6.47 11.78 -1.88
C ARG A 126 -5.69 12.24 -3.11
N TRP A 127 -4.37 12.34 -3.04
CA TRP A 127 -3.52 12.73 -4.18
C TRP A 127 -3.68 11.79 -5.38
N ILE A 128 -4.01 10.53 -5.13
CA ILE A 128 -4.11 9.50 -6.16
C ILE A 128 -5.26 9.73 -7.14
N LYS A 129 -6.16 10.65 -6.85
CA LYS A 129 -7.27 10.98 -7.76
C LYS A 129 -6.80 11.37 -9.16
N THR A 130 -5.59 11.93 -9.27
CA THR A 130 -5.04 12.36 -10.55
C THR A 130 -4.65 11.20 -11.47
N ILE A 131 -4.53 9.99 -10.93
CA ILE A 131 -4.12 8.80 -11.66
C ILE A 131 -5.12 7.65 -11.56
N GLN A 132 -6.34 7.92 -11.12
CA GLN A 132 -7.39 6.90 -10.96
C GLN A 132 -7.67 6.10 -12.22
N ASP A 133 -7.50 6.67 -13.40
CA ASP A 133 -7.71 5.98 -14.67
C ASP A 133 -6.71 4.83 -14.89
N ALA A 134 -5.56 4.86 -14.22
CA ALA A 134 -4.54 3.82 -14.32
C ALA A 134 -4.77 2.66 -13.34
N LEU A 135 -5.54 2.89 -12.27
CA LEU A 135 -5.79 1.94 -11.20
C LEU A 135 -7.24 2.06 -10.70
N VAL A 136 -7.79 0.97 -10.19
CA VAL A 136 -9.00 1.04 -9.36
C VAL A 136 -8.56 1.39 -7.93
N VAL A 137 -8.95 2.57 -7.46
CA VAL A 137 -8.54 3.09 -6.16
C VAL A 137 -9.69 3.00 -5.16
N GLU A 138 -9.41 2.47 -3.98
CA GLU A 138 -10.34 2.46 -2.86
C GLU A 138 -9.73 3.24 -1.70
N TYR A 139 -10.51 4.16 -1.13
CA TYR A 139 -10.09 4.93 0.03
C TYR A 139 -10.58 4.28 1.32
N ALA A 140 -9.68 4.09 2.22
CA ALA A 140 -9.99 3.51 3.53
C ALA A 140 -9.75 4.50 4.69
#